data_dc35dd399bcf586faaa83dfa8946c485
#
_entry.id   dc35dd399bcf586faaa83dfa8946c485
#
_cell.length_a   1.000
_cell.length_b   1.000
_cell.length_c   1.000
_cell.angle_alpha   90.00
_cell.angle_beta   90.00
_cell.angle_gamma   90.00
#
_symmetry.space_group_name_H-M   'P 1'
#
loop_
_entity.id
_entity.type
_entity.pdbx_description
1 polymer ?
#
loop_
_entity_poly.entity_id
_entity_poly.type
_entity_poly.pdbx_seq_one_letter_code
_entity_poly.pdbx_strand_id
1 'polypeptide(L)'
;MHRLVRGLMLDEDCIPDQGILFRHLPSLAARAGLQSFKCQAAPNNKQMIPFEYLEHTADVKFRAYGKTPEQMLSNAAAALFKTMVDPATVQILETWMVVLEAPELEDLAYQWLSEIVFLFETESAVFASFRVQLRQNGSWKLAAEIGGERIDLKRHSFENEVKAITMHQFQIKKNEKNDLWCIQVILDV
;
A
#
# COMPACT_ATOMS: atom_id res chain seq x y z
N MET A 1 2.21 -21.56 -3.02
CA MET A 1 3.56 -21.79 -3.60
C MET A 1 3.95 -20.50 -4.30
N HIS A 2 4.57 -19.57 -3.58
CA HIS A 2 5.02 -18.30 -4.16
C HIS A 2 6.32 -18.53 -4.91
N ARG A 3 6.26 -18.34 -6.21
CA ARG A 3 7.43 -18.37 -7.08
C ARG A 3 8.05 -16.97 -7.08
N LEU A 4 9.21 -16.84 -6.47
CA LEU A 4 10.14 -15.73 -6.73
C LEU A 4 10.38 -15.66 -8.23
N VAL A 5 9.86 -14.63 -8.89
CA VAL A 5 10.13 -14.39 -10.30
C VAL A 5 11.48 -13.69 -10.38
N ARG A 6 12.53 -14.46 -10.71
CA ARG A 6 13.78 -13.94 -11.22
C ARG A 6 13.55 -13.49 -12.67
N GLY A 7 13.86 -12.24 -12.94
CA GLY A 7 14.19 -11.77 -14.28
C GLY A 7 13.01 -11.27 -15.09
N LEU A 8 12.74 -9.97 -15.02
CA LEU A 8 12.13 -9.23 -16.13
C LEU A 8 12.93 -7.94 -16.30
N MET A 9 13.52 -7.80 -17.48
CA MET A 9 14.14 -6.55 -17.94
C MET A 9 13.06 -5.49 -17.98
N LEU A 10 13.25 -4.45 -17.19
CA LEU A 10 12.50 -3.21 -17.29
C LEU A 10 13.35 -2.23 -18.10
N ASP A 11 12.74 -1.53 -19.04
CA ASP A 11 13.40 -0.54 -19.89
C ASP A 11 14.23 0.47 -19.08
N GLU A 12 15.42 0.80 -19.61
CA GLU A 12 16.56 1.44 -18.96
C GLU A 12 16.34 2.87 -18.43
N ASP A 13 15.16 3.47 -18.54
CA ASP A 13 15.00 4.91 -18.28
C ASP A 13 14.47 5.32 -16.91
N CYS A 14 14.17 4.39 -15.97
CA CYS A 14 13.58 4.79 -14.68
C CYS A 14 13.87 3.92 -13.45
N ILE A 15 14.75 2.90 -13.54
CA ILE A 15 15.13 2.09 -12.37
C ILE A 15 16.65 1.95 -12.34
N PRO A 16 17.35 2.29 -11.27
CA PRO A 16 18.78 2.08 -11.18
C PRO A 16 19.11 0.61 -11.32
N ASP A 17 20.01 0.31 -12.29
CA ASP A 17 20.56 -0.99 -12.60
C ASP A 17 21.38 -1.53 -11.43
N GLN A 18 20.73 -2.29 -10.56
CA GLN A 18 21.41 -3.22 -9.65
C GLN A 18 20.44 -4.34 -9.30
N GLY A 19 20.82 -5.57 -9.60
CA GLY A 19 20.06 -6.79 -9.36
C GLY A 19 19.43 -6.85 -7.98
N ILE A 20 18.12 -6.92 -7.94
CA ILE A 20 17.33 -6.80 -6.72
C ILE A 20 17.39 -8.12 -5.96
N LEU A 21 18.33 -8.21 -5.09
CA LEU A 21 18.23 -8.97 -3.85
C LEU A 21 17.38 -8.11 -2.92
N PHE A 22 16.34 -8.68 -2.31
CA PHE A 22 15.65 -8.04 -1.19
C PHE A 22 16.68 -7.56 -0.18
N ARG A 23 17.07 -6.31 -0.23
CA ARG A 23 17.98 -5.70 0.73
C ARG A 23 17.33 -4.46 1.30
N HIS A 24 17.20 -4.53 2.59
CA HIS A 24 17.05 -3.43 3.49
C HIS A 24 18.02 -2.30 3.12
N LEU A 25 17.51 -1.18 2.62
CA LEU A 25 18.31 0.02 2.41
C LEU A 25 18.00 1.00 3.53
N PRO A 26 18.99 1.36 4.36
CA PRO A 26 18.80 2.44 5.32
C PRO A 26 18.49 3.74 4.55
N SER A 27 17.46 4.44 5.00
CA SER A 27 17.00 5.70 4.44
C SER A 27 18.15 6.70 4.24
N LEU A 28 18.44 7.05 2.98
CA LEU A 28 19.35 8.15 2.61
C LEU A 28 18.76 9.56 2.93
N ALA A 29 17.58 9.62 3.52
CA ALA A 29 16.91 10.89 3.86
C ALA A 29 17.60 11.70 4.97
N ALA A 30 18.61 11.14 5.64
CA ALA A 30 19.28 11.82 6.78
C ALA A 30 20.35 12.84 6.39
N ARG A 31 20.63 13.08 5.10
CA ARG A 31 21.74 13.97 4.68
C ARG A 31 21.42 15.11 3.72
N ALA A 32 20.19 15.27 3.30
CA ALA A 32 19.80 16.45 2.53
C ALA A 32 18.86 17.29 3.40
N GLY A 33 19.30 18.47 3.83
CA GLY A 33 18.48 19.46 4.53
C GLY A 33 17.30 19.88 3.64
N LEU A 34 16.21 19.16 3.71
CA LEU A 34 14.94 19.54 3.07
C LEU A 34 14.23 20.51 4.00
N GLN A 35 14.23 21.75 3.56
CA GLN A 35 13.35 22.79 4.09
C GLN A 35 11.92 22.28 4.08
N SER A 36 11.26 22.42 5.23
CA SER A 36 9.86 22.06 5.41
C SER A 36 8.98 22.80 4.40
N PHE A 37 8.48 22.10 3.40
CA PHE A 37 7.35 22.59 2.61
C PHE A 37 6.10 22.52 3.47
N LYS A 38 5.70 23.66 4.02
CA LYS A 38 4.36 23.84 4.57
C LYS A 38 3.38 23.69 3.43
N CYS A 39 2.63 22.60 3.39
CA CYS A 39 1.42 22.49 2.58
C CYS A 39 0.45 23.56 3.08
N GLN A 40 0.33 24.66 2.33
CA GLN A 40 -0.74 25.63 2.54
C GLN A 40 -2.05 24.96 2.13
N ALA A 41 -2.99 24.88 3.07
CA ALA A 41 -4.34 24.42 2.80
C ALA A 41 -5.00 25.35 1.77
N ALA A 42 -5.38 24.80 0.63
CA ALA A 42 -6.22 25.48 -0.32
C ALA A 42 -7.65 25.62 0.27
N PRO A 43 -8.32 26.78 0.12
CA PRO A 43 -9.65 26.99 0.64
C PRO A 43 -10.69 26.24 -0.18
N ASN A 44 -11.68 25.65 0.50
CA ASN A 44 -12.91 25.05 -0.03
C ASN A 44 -12.75 23.88 -1.02
N ASN A 45 -12.29 22.74 -0.51
CA ASN A 45 -12.57 21.48 -1.15
C ASN A 45 -13.09 20.50 -0.07
N LYS A 46 -14.29 19.91 -0.34
CA LYS A 46 -14.85 18.83 0.47
C LYS A 46 -13.75 17.77 0.56
N GLN A 47 -13.12 17.67 1.72
CA GLN A 47 -11.93 16.84 1.91
C GLN A 47 -12.30 15.40 1.56
N MET A 48 -11.67 14.86 0.52
CA MET A 48 -11.93 13.49 0.09
C MET A 48 -11.54 12.54 1.22
N ILE A 49 -12.49 11.75 1.68
CA ILE A 49 -12.23 10.70 2.66
C ILE A 49 -11.39 9.62 1.94
N PRO A 50 -10.16 9.31 2.41
CA PRO A 50 -9.30 8.35 1.72
C PRO A 50 -9.85 6.92 1.78
N PHE A 51 -10.49 6.56 2.88
CA PHE A 51 -11.15 5.26 3.07
C PHE A 51 -12.20 5.34 4.18
N GLU A 52 -13.10 4.36 4.20
CA GLU A 52 -14.13 4.18 5.22
C GLU A 52 -14.29 2.70 5.57
N TYR A 53 -14.55 2.42 6.83
CA TYR A 53 -14.94 1.08 7.28
C TYR A 53 -16.46 0.93 7.21
N LEU A 54 -16.91 -0.27 6.84
CA LEU A 54 -18.32 -0.62 6.70
C LEU A 54 -18.69 -1.67 7.74
N GLU A 55 -19.93 -1.61 8.23
CA GLU A 55 -20.43 -2.64 9.15
C GLU A 55 -20.39 -4.04 8.49
N HIS A 56 -19.77 -4.99 9.17
CA HIS A 56 -19.73 -6.39 8.79
C HIS A 56 -19.72 -7.26 10.06
N THR A 57 -20.36 -8.43 10.02
CA THR A 57 -20.69 -9.21 11.25
C THR A 57 -19.53 -9.95 11.88
N ALA A 58 -18.50 -10.32 11.14
CA ALA A 58 -17.37 -11.10 11.65
C ALA A 58 -16.01 -10.63 11.09
N ASP A 59 -16.02 -9.99 9.94
CA ASP A 59 -14.83 -9.57 9.20
C ASP A 59 -14.73 -8.04 9.18
N VAL A 60 -13.57 -7.51 8.82
CA VAL A 60 -13.41 -6.08 8.59
C VAL A 60 -13.62 -5.77 7.13
N LYS A 61 -14.63 -4.97 6.82
CA LYS A 61 -14.91 -4.50 5.47
C LYS A 61 -14.59 -3.03 5.34
N PHE A 62 -13.87 -2.65 4.27
CA PHE A 62 -13.61 -1.25 3.99
C PHE A 62 -13.74 -0.92 2.50
N ARG A 63 -13.88 0.38 2.23
CA ARG A 63 -13.69 0.97 0.91
C ARG A 63 -12.58 1.99 0.97
N ALA A 64 -11.73 2.01 -0.06
CA ALA A 64 -10.73 3.03 -0.25
C ALA A 64 -10.95 3.75 -1.58
N TYR A 65 -10.63 5.03 -1.59
CA TYR A 65 -10.93 5.93 -2.71
C TYR A 65 -9.66 6.62 -3.19
N GLY A 66 -9.63 7.00 -4.47
CA GLY A 66 -8.55 7.79 -5.06
C GLY A 66 -8.98 8.47 -6.36
N LYS A 67 -8.36 9.59 -6.69
CA LYS A 67 -8.52 10.23 -8.01
C LYS A 67 -7.83 9.44 -9.11
N THR A 68 -6.84 8.64 -8.74
CA THR A 68 -6.12 7.72 -9.63
C THR A 68 -6.10 6.32 -9.03
N PRO A 69 -5.87 5.28 -9.83
CA PRO A 69 -5.73 3.92 -9.31
C PRO A 69 -4.57 3.80 -8.29
N GLU A 70 -3.46 4.50 -8.50
CA GLU A 70 -2.32 4.52 -7.60
C GLU A 70 -2.71 5.07 -6.22
N GLN A 71 -3.46 6.20 -6.21
CA GLN A 71 -3.93 6.80 -4.96
C GLN A 71 -4.91 5.88 -4.24
N MET A 72 -5.82 5.23 -4.99
CA MET A 72 -6.75 4.26 -4.44
C MET A 72 -6.02 3.09 -3.79
N LEU A 73 -5.00 2.51 -4.46
CA LEU A 73 -4.21 1.40 -3.93
C LEU A 73 -3.36 1.82 -2.71
N SER A 74 -2.80 3.03 -2.72
CA SER A 74 -2.10 3.58 -1.55
C SER A 74 -3.04 3.73 -0.35
N ASN A 75 -4.25 4.25 -0.57
CA ASN A 75 -5.26 4.42 0.46
C ASN A 75 -5.83 3.07 0.95
N ALA A 76 -5.94 2.07 0.07
CA ALA A 76 -6.33 0.71 0.45
C ALA A 76 -5.29 0.05 1.36
N ALA A 77 -4.00 0.21 1.06
CA ALA A 77 -2.91 -0.24 1.92
C ALA A 77 -2.94 0.44 3.30
N ALA A 78 -3.19 1.75 3.33
CA ALA A 78 -3.34 2.50 4.58
C ALA A 78 -4.55 2.04 5.40
N ALA A 79 -5.69 1.74 4.76
CA ALA A 79 -6.87 1.20 5.42
C ALA A 79 -6.61 -0.20 6.01
N LEU A 80 -6.00 -1.09 5.21
CA LEU A 80 -5.59 -2.42 5.65
C LEU A 80 -4.70 -2.32 6.90
N PHE A 81 -3.67 -1.49 6.83
CA PHE A 81 -2.68 -1.41 7.91
C PHE A 81 -3.25 -0.76 9.17
N LYS A 82 -4.13 0.25 9.03
CA LYS A 82 -4.85 0.85 10.15
C LYS A 82 -5.78 -0.13 10.88
N THR A 83 -6.22 -1.20 10.23
CA THR A 83 -6.98 -2.28 10.89
C THR A 83 -6.12 -3.04 11.89
N MET A 84 -4.81 -3.15 11.64
CA MET A 84 -3.87 -3.94 12.44
C MET A 84 -3.18 -3.11 13.54
N VAL A 85 -2.77 -1.88 13.23
CA VAL A 85 -1.99 -1.03 14.13
C VAL A 85 -2.34 0.45 13.92
N ASP A 86 -2.25 1.27 14.97
CA ASP A 86 -2.40 2.71 14.85
C ASP A 86 -1.20 3.31 14.08
N PRO A 87 -1.40 3.82 12.84
CA PRO A 87 -0.31 4.37 12.03
C PRO A 87 0.38 5.58 12.68
N ALA A 88 -0.27 6.27 13.61
CA ALA A 88 0.32 7.41 14.34
C ALA A 88 1.48 6.99 15.27
N THR A 89 1.54 5.70 15.64
CA THR A 89 2.61 5.15 16.48
C THR A 89 3.83 4.68 15.67
N VAL A 90 3.71 4.60 14.34
CA VAL A 90 4.73 4.06 13.45
C VAL A 90 5.64 5.16 12.90
N GLN A 91 6.95 5.00 13.04
CA GLN A 91 7.96 5.87 12.45
C GLN A 91 8.43 5.31 11.10
N ILE A 92 8.81 6.20 10.19
CA ILE A 92 9.38 5.78 8.90
C ILE A 92 10.90 5.77 9.04
N LEU A 93 11.45 4.62 9.47
CA LEU A 93 12.89 4.40 9.65
C LEU A 93 13.50 3.57 8.54
N GLU A 94 12.69 2.71 7.92
CA GLU A 94 13.08 1.74 6.90
C GLU A 94 12.13 1.80 5.71
N THR A 95 12.59 1.30 4.58
CA THR A 95 11.82 1.29 3.35
C THR A 95 11.91 -0.06 2.65
N TRP A 96 10.78 -0.59 2.23
CA TRP A 96 10.65 -1.82 1.44
C TRP A 96 10.16 -1.50 0.05
N MET A 97 10.75 -2.17 -0.94
CA MET A 97 10.36 -2.03 -2.34
C MET A 97 9.58 -3.28 -2.78
N VAL A 98 8.44 -3.06 -3.42
CA VAL A 98 7.59 -4.12 -3.96
C VAL A 98 7.38 -3.90 -5.45
N VAL A 99 7.54 -4.95 -6.24
CA VAL A 99 7.25 -4.95 -7.69
C VAL A 99 6.36 -6.14 -7.99
N LEU A 100 5.19 -5.87 -8.59
CA LEU A 100 4.19 -6.87 -8.94
C LEU A 100 3.72 -6.67 -10.38
N GLU A 101 3.23 -7.75 -10.98
CA GLU A 101 2.63 -7.73 -12.32
C GLU A 101 1.43 -8.67 -12.37
N ALA A 102 0.33 -8.21 -12.97
CA ALA A 102 -0.87 -9.01 -13.19
C ALA A 102 -1.58 -8.59 -14.48
N PRO A 103 -2.36 -9.50 -15.11
CA PRO A 103 -3.14 -9.18 -16.30
C PRO A 103 -4.19 -8.10 -16.04
N GLU A 104 -4.88 -8.17 -14.89
CA GLU A 104 -5.99 -7.29 -14.52
C GLU A 104 -5.65 -6.47 -13.27
N LEU A 105 -6.28 -5.28 -13.16
CA LEU A 105 -6.06 -4.37 -12.04
C LEU A 105 -6.56 -4.95 -10.71
N GLU A 106 -7.66 -5.71 -10.72
CA GLU A 106 -8.18 -6.40 -9.54
C GLU A 106 -7.20 -7.45 -9.01
N ASP A 107 -6.61 -8.26 -9.90
CA ASP A 107 -5.62 -9.27 -9.52
C ASP A 107 -4.36 -8.61 -8.94
N LEU A 108 -3.92 -7.51 -9.57
CA LEU A 108 -2.78 -6.73 -9.07
C LEU A 108 -3.05 -6.14 -7.69
N ALA A 109 -4.25 -5.60 -7.48
CA ALA A 109 -4.66 -5.02 -6.20
C ALA A 109 -4.74 -6.08 -5.09
N TYR A 110 -5.25 -7.26 -5.42
CA TYR A 110 -5.27 -8.40 -4.50
C TYR A 110 -3.85 -8.83 -4.10
N GLN A 111 -2.96 -8.99 -5.09
CA GLN A 111 -1.56 -9.32 -4.84
C GLN A 111 -0.86 -8.24 -4.00
N TRP A 112 -1.13 -6.96 -4.29
CA TRP A 112 -0.58 -5.83 -3.55
C TRP A 112 -0.94 -5.87 -2.06
N LEU A 113 -2.23 -6.03 -1.74
CA LEU A 113 -2.68 -6.08 -0.35
C LEU A 113 -2.18 -7.34 0.36
N SER A 114 -2.13 -8.48 -0.34
CA SER A 114 -1.59 -9.73 0.21
C SER A 114 -0.08 -9.62 0.49
N GLU A 115 0.67 -8.93 -0.37
CA GLU A 115 2.11 -8.70 -0.17
C GLU A 115 2.38 -7.86 1.09
N ILE A 116 1.52 -6.89 1.41
CA ILE A 116 1.66 -6.08 2.64
C ILE A 116 1.49 -6.97 3.88
N VAL A 117 0.51 -7.87 3.89
CA VAL A 117 0.32 -8.82 5.00
C VAL A 117 1.51 -9.77 5.09
N PHE A 118 1.99 -10.27 3.97
CA PHE A 118 3.19 -11.13 3.93
C PHE A 118 4.44 -10.42 4.47
N LEU A 119 4.67 -9.17 4.08
CA LEU A 119 5.80 -8.39 4.58
C LEU A 119 5.68 -8.09 6.09
N PHE A 120 4.48 -7.81 6.58
CA PHE A 120 4.24 -7.64 8.01
C PHE A 120 4.68 -8.89 8.80
N GLU A 121 4.29 -10.09 8.34
CA GLU A 121 4.61 -11.34 9.01
C GLU A 121 6.10 -11.71 8.88
N THR A 122 6.64 -11.66 7.68
CA THR A 122 8.00 -12.15 7.39
C THR A 122 9.10 -11.20 7.86
N GLU A 123 8.86 -9.90 7.75
CA GLU A 123 9.81 -8.87 8.15
C GLU A 123 9.65 -8.43 9.60
N SER A 124 8.58 -8.85 10.28
CA SER A 124 8.20 -8.36 11.62
C SER A 124 8.24 -6.83 11.66
N ALA A 125 7.59 -6.19 10.69
CA ALA A 125 7.63 -4.74 10.48
C ALA A 125 6.22 -4.13 10.44
N VAL A 126 6.10 -2.88 10.85
CA VAL A 126 4.88 -2.08 10.80
C VAL A 126 5.08 -0.92 9.83
N PHE A 127 4.00 -0.56 9.11
CA PHE A 127 4.06 0.37 8.00
C PHE A 127 3.11 1.56 8.19
N ALA A 128 3.53 2.75 7.75
CA ALA A 128 2.73 3.97 7.82
C ALA A 128 2.69 4.77 6.51
N SER A 129 3.52 4.42 5.54
CA SER A 129 3.58 5.11 4.24
C SER A 129 3.56 4.11 3.10
N PHE A 130 2.71 4.38 2.12
CA PHE A 130 2.54 3.55 0.93
C PHE A 130 2.54 4.45 -0.31
N ARG A 131 3.58 4.36 -1.13
CA ARG A 131 3.68 5.08 -2.40
C ARG A 131 3.60 4.08 -3.53
N VAL A 132 2.56 4.18 -4.34
CA VAL A 132 2.31 3.27 -5.45
C VAL A 132 2.47 3.99 -6.77
N GLN A 133 3.12 3.34 -7.72
CA GLN A 133 3.20 3.73 -9.12
C GLN A 133 2.67 2.58 -9.96
N LEU A 134 1.87 2.89 -10.99
CA LEU A 134 1.32 1.92 -11.91
C LEU A 134 1.75 2.21 -13.35
N ARG A 135 1.94 1.15 -14.10
CA ARG A 135 2.11 1.21 -15.56
C ARG A 135 1.22 0.13 -16.18
N GLN A 136 0.59 0.47 -17.31
CA GLN A 136 -0.18 -0.48 -18.10
C GLN A 136 0.44 -0.58 -19.49
N ASN A 137 0.94 -1.77 -19.82
CA ASN A 137 1.48 -2.09 -21.14
C ASN A 137 1.24 -3.59 -21.40
N GLY A 138 0.05 -3.91 -21.89
CA GLY A 138 -0.41 -5.29 -22.06
C GLY A 138 -0.82 -5.96 -20.74
N SER A 139 -0.06 -5.77 -19.67
CA SER A 139 -0.36 -6.14 -18.28
C SER A 139 -0.27 -4.91 -17.39
N TRP A 140 -0.81 -5.02 -16.17
CA TRP A 140 -0.64 -4.03 -15.12
C TRP A 140 0.63 -4.34 -14.32
N LYS A 141 1.49 -3.32 -14.15
CA LYS A 141 2.71 -3.40 -13.34
C LYS A 141 2.62 -2.39 -12.21
N LEU A 142 2.95 -2.83 -11.01
CA LEU A 142 3.00 -2.02 -9.80
C LEU A 142 4.44 -1.96 -9.30
N ALA A 143 4.91 -0.76 -9.01
CA ALA A 143 6.10 -0.51 -8.21
C ALA A 143 5.69 0.30 -6.98
N ALA A 144 6.03 -0.17 -5.79
CA ALA A 144 5.67 0.51 -4.57
C ALA A 144 6.84 0.63 -3.60
N GLU A 145 6.85 1.76 -2.88
CA GLU A 145 7.70 2.03 -1.74
C GLU A 145 6.84 2.01 -0.48
N ILE A 146 7.18 1.15 0.47
CA ILE A 146 6.50 1.02 1.77
C ILE A 146 7.46 1.54 2.85
N GLY A 147 7.03 2.56 3.59
CA GLY A 147 7.80 3.13 4.69
C GLY A 147 7.26 2.69 6.04
N GLY A 148 8.18 2.32 6.96
CA GLY A 148 7.82 1.85 8.29
C GLY A 148 9.03 1.56 9.16
N GLU A 149 8.86 0.65 10.12
CA GLU A 149 9.90 0.23 11.06
C GLU A 149 9.68 -1.18 11.56
N ARG A 150 10.67 -1.75 12.25
CA ARG A 150 10.53 -3.05 12.92
C ARG A 150 9.58 -2.94 14.11
N ILE A 151 8.84 -4.03 14.39
CA ILE A 151 7.89 -4.11 15.50
C ILE A 151 8.60 -3.86 16.84
N ASP A 152 8.08 -2.91 17.61
CA ASP A 152 8.41 -2.68 19.01
C ASP A 152 7.15 -2.84 19.86
N LEU A 153 7.00 -3.97 20.54
CA LEU A 153 5.82 -4.28 21.36
C LEU A 153 5.59 -3.33 22.55
N LYS A 154 6.58 -2.49 22.89
CA LYS A 154 6.42 -1.46 23.91
C LYS A 154 5.72 -0.20 23.37
N ARG A 155 5.74 -0.01 22.07
CA ARG A 155 5.27 1.18 21.38
C ARG A 155 4.06 0.92 20.48
N HIS A 156 4.08 -0.23 19.78
CA HIS A 156 3.02 -0.59 18.86
C HIS A 156 1.94 -1.40 19.58
N SER A 157 0.70 -0.92 19.51
CA SER A 157 -0.49 -1.62 19.98
C SER A 157 -1.23 -2.19 18.78
N PHE A 158 -1.45 -3.49 18.79
CA PHE A 158 -2.17 -4.20 17.71
C PHE A 158 -3.65 -4.33 18.09
N GLU A 159 -4.53 -4.01 17.13
CA GLU A 159 -5.98 -4.04 17.32
C GLU A 159 -6.57 -5.35 16.79
N ASN A 160 -6.21 -5.73 15.57
CA ASN A 160 -6.68 -6.96 14.92
C ASN A 160 -5.53 -7.69 14.25
N GLU A 161 -5.63 -9.00 14.19
CA GLU A 161 -4.77 -9.85 13.37
C GLU A 161 -5.45 -10.09 12.02
N VAL A 162 -4.91 -9.52 10.95
CA VAL A 162 -5.39 -9.79 9.59
C VAL A 162 -4.72 -11.03 9.05
N LYS A 163 -5.50 -12.10 8.88
CA LYS A 163 -5.02 -13.40 8.39
C LYS A 163 -4.95 -13.46 6.87
N ALA A 164 -5.94 -12.86 6.19
CA ALA A 164 -6.01 -12.89 4.74
C ALA A 164 -6.86 -11.77 4.15
N ILE A 165 -6.61 -11.47 2.88
CA ILE A 165 -7.51 -10.70 2.02
C ILE A 165 -8.46 -11.70 1.37
N THR A 166 -9.78 -11.45 1.40
CA THR A 166 -10.74 -12.33 0.75
C THR A 166 -11.15 -11.82 -0.63
N MET A 167 -11.32 -12.72 -1.60
CA MET A 167 -11.89 -12.38 -2.91
C MET A 167 -13.40 -12.17 -2.86
N HIS A 168 -14.06 -12.48 -1.73
CA HIS A 168 -15.49 -12.26 -1.57
C HIS A 168 -15.81 -10.76 -1.63
N GLN A 169 -16.66 -10.36 -2.57
CA GLN A 169 -17.01 -8.96 -2.83
C GLN A 169 -15.80 -8.03 -3.10
N PHE A 170 -14.63 -8.57 -3.39
CA PHE A 170 -13.48 -7.78 -3.83
C PHE A 170 -13.79 -7.19 -5.19
N GLN A 171 -13.73 -5.87 -5.32
CA GLN A 171 -14.05 -5.20 -6.58
C GLN A 171 -13.40 -3.82 -6.67
N ILE A 172 -13.03 -3.44 -7.87
CA ILE A 172 -12.60 -2.09 -8.23
C ILE A 172 -13.64 -1.47 -9.16
N LYS A 173 -14.02 -0.23 -8.90
CA LYS A 173 -14.94 0.55 -9.75
C LYS A 173 -14.45 1.97 -9.90
N LYS A 174 -14.61 2.50 -11.10
CA LYS A 174 -14.51 3.94 -11.36
C LYS A 174 -15.90 4.55 -11.36
N ASN A 175 -16.12 5.54 -10.52
CA ASN A 175 -17.37 6.28 -10.48
C ASN A 175 -17.28 7.47 -11.45
N GLU A 176 -17.96 7.39 -12.58
CA GLU A 176 -17.92 8.39 -13.63
C GLU A 176 -18.49 9.77 -13.20
N LYS A 177 -19.40 9.80 -12.19
CA LYS A 177 -20.02 11.06 -11.75
C LYS A 177 -19.06 11.98 -10.99
N ASN A 178 -18.12 11.42 -10.25
CA ASN A 178 -17.15 12.17 -9.44
C ASN A 178 -15.70 11.88 -9.80
N ASP A 179 -15.49 11.08 -10.86
CA ASP A 179 -14.18 10.66 -11.38
C ASP A 179 -13.27 10.02 -10.29
N LEU A 180 -13.89 9.26 -9.37
CA LEU A 180 -13.18 8.58 -8.29
C LEU A 180 -13.07 7.07 -8.54
N TRP A 181 -11.90 6.55 -8.33
CA TRP A 181 -11.67 5.11 -8.18
C TRP A 181 -12.04 4.66 -6.78
N CYS A 182 -12.65 3.51 -6.68
CA CYS A 182 -13.05 2.89 -5.42
C CYS A 182 -12.70 1.40 -5.46
N ILE A 183 -12.03 0.93 -4.42
CA ILE A 183 -11.83 -0.50 -4.14
C ILE A 183 -12.61 -0.88 -2.89
N GLN A 184 -13.28 -2.04 -2.93
CA GLN A 184 -13.93 -2.65 -1.77
C GLN A 184 -13.21 -3.94 -1.40
N VAL A 185 -12.91 -4.10 -0.13
CA VAL A 185 -12.12 -5.22 0.41
C VAL A 185 -12.79 -5.74 1.68
N ILE A 186 -12.73 -7.05 1.88
CA ILE A 186 -13.07 -7.74 3.12
C ILE A 186 -11.81 -8.46 3.60
N LEU A 187 -11.48 -8.24 4.87
CA LEU A 187 -10.35 -8.85 5.57
C LEU A 187 -10.87 -9.94 6.51
N ASP A 188 -10.24 -11.11 6.48
CA ASP A 188 -10.41 -12.15 7.52
C ASP A 188 -9.52 -11.77 8.71
N VAL A 189 -10.12 -11.60 9.88
CA VAL A 189 -9.48 -11.15 11.12
C VAL A 189 -9.66 -12.14 12.26
#